data_bc81c62ddaf62c160aa4b2b46f9f8258
#
_entry.id   bc81c62ddaf62c160aa4b2b46f9f8258
#
_cell.length_a   1.000
_cell.length_b   1.000
_cell.length_c   1.000
_cell.angle_alpha   90.00
_cell.angle_beta   90.00
_cell.angle_gamma   90.00
#
_symmetry.space_group_name_H-M   'P 1'
#
loop_
_entity.id
_entity.type
_entity.pdbx_description
1 polymer ?
#
loop_
_entity_poly.entity_id
_entity_poly.type
_entity_poly.pdbx_seq_one_letter_code
_entity_poly.pdbx_strand_id
1 'polypeptide(L)'
;LKKVLVIHYSQSGQLTEILDNILAPINSESDVEIDHLAIEMESPFPFPWTKKEFFGVFPETFLQKPQPIKAIPKEILEKNYDLIIFGYTIWYLTPSLPTTSFLASPDAQKLLSNKKVITVIGCRNMWIMAHEKLKRRLKDFNAELVGNIVLADRHINHISVITITKWMFSGKKYKYLNIFPKPGVSQKDIDESKKFGPIILNHLKQDNYNTLQPQLLKKEAVKIKPFLITTDKKANRIFSKWATLIGSNTKNRTFLLKLFNYYLIFAIWVISPVVFILFLATYLLRINKIKKDKKYYSSVS
;
A
#
# COMPACT_ATOMS: atom_id res chain seq x y z
N LEU A 1 -30.51 -4.27 -1.74
CA LEU A 1 -29.26 -4.82 -2.27
C LEU A 1 -28.15 -3.77 -2.09
N LYS A 2 -27.12 -4.08 -1.29
CA LYS A 2 -25.96 -3.23 -1.10
C LYS A 2 -24.94 -3.49 -2.22
N LYS A 3 -24.29 -2.44 -2.72
CA LYS A 3 -23.32 -2.55 -3.80
C LYS A 3 -21.94 -2.13 -3.35
N VAL A 4 -20.97 -3.00 -3.52
CA VAL A 4 -19.55 -2.78 -3.15
C VAL A 4 -18.70 -2.82 -4.41
N LEU A 5 -17.81 -1.84 -4.60
CA LEU A 5 -16.79 -1.89 -5.64
C LEU A 5 -15.43 -2.14 -5.01
N VAL A 6 -14.74 -3.16 -5.49
CA VAL A 6 -13.36 -3.49 -5.09
C VAL A 6 -12.42 -3.02 -6.18
N ILE A 7 -11.68 -1.95 -5.92
CA ILE A 7 -10.69 -1.40 -6.84
C ILE A 7 -9.31 -1.81 -6.37
N HIS A 8 -8.49 -2.40 -7.22
CA HIS A 8 -7.14 -2.77 -6.80
C HIS A 8 -6.13 -2.90 -7.94
N TYR A 9 -4.85 -2.82 -7.59
CA TYR A 9 -3.73 -3.26 -8.41
C TYR A 9 -2.86 -4.23 -7.62
N SER A 10 -2.68 -5.43 -8.15
CA SER A 10 -1.86 -6.47 -7.52
C SER A 10 -0.86 -7.03 -8.52
N GLN A 11 0.44 -6.70 -8.37
CA GLN A 11 1.47 -7.14 -9.30
C GLN A 11 1.87 -8.61 -9.14
N SER A 12 1.86 -9.09 -7.89
CA SER A 12 2.29 -10.45 -7.55
C SER A 12 1.15 -11.40 -7.18
N GLY A 13 -0.10 -10.94 -7.28
CA GLY A 13 -1.28 -11.68 -6.84
C GLY A 13 -1.55 -11.63 -5.33
N GLN A 14 -0.57 -11.24 -4.50
CA GLN A 14 -0.73 -11.30 -3.04
C GLN A 14 -1.82 -10.38 -2.50
N LEU A 15 -1.96 -9.17 -3.05
CA LEU A 15 -3.02 -8.25 -2.62
C LEU A 15 -4.40 -8.75 -3.05
N THR A 16 -4.52 -9.36 -4.22
CA THR A 16 -5.76 -10.00 -4.67
C THR A 16 -6.17 -11.08 -3.68
N GLU A 17 -5.25 -11.97 -3.29
CA GLU A 17 -5.50 -13.02 -2.30
C GLU A 17 -5.95 -12.46 -0.94
N ILE A 18 -5.37 -11.34 -0.49
CA ILE A 18 -5.79 -10.65 0.73
C ILE A 18 -7.23 -10.14 0.60
N LEU A 19 -7.55 -9.50 -0.52
CA LEU A 19 -8.89 -8.97 -0.78
C LEU A 19 -9.92 -10.10 -0.85
N ASP A 20 -9.62 -11.18 -1.56
CA ASP A 20 -10.50 -12.34 -1.68
C ASP A 20 -10.84 -12.96 -0.31
N ASN A 21 -9.84 -13.07 0.58
CA ASN A 21 -10.07 -13.55 1.94
C ASN A 21 -10.96 -12.59 2.75
N ILE A 22 -10.73 -11.28 2.66
CA ILE A 22 -11.56 -10.28 3.35
C ILE A 22 -13.00 -10.32 2.83
N LEU A 23 -13.17 -10.50 1.52
CA LEU A 23 -14.46 -10.47 0.86
C LEU A 23 -15.24 -11.78 0.99
N ALA A 24 -14.58 -12.91 1.23
CA ALA A 24 -15.24 -14.22 1.28
C ALA A 24 -16.49 -14.27 2.17
N PRO A 25 -16.51 -13.69 3.40
CA PRO A 25 -17.72 -13.63 4.21
C PRO A 25 -18.79 -12.68 3.66
N ILE A 26 -18.42 -11.69 2.86
CA ILE A 26 -19.34 -10.71 2.27
C ILE A 26 -19.96 -11.29 0.99
N ASN A 27 -19.19 -12.02 0.20
CA ASN A 27 -19.65 -12.71 -1.01
C ASN A 27 -20.72 -13.80 -0.73
N SER A 28 -20.77 -14.32 0.50
CA SER A 28 -21.81 -15.31 0.86
C SER A 28 -23.19 -14.71 1.13
N GLU A 29 -23.31 -13.39 1.16
CA GLU A 29 -24.56 -12.68 1.46
C GLU A 29 -25.35 -12.40 0.19
N SER A 30 -26.60 -12.85 0.13
CA SER A 30 -27.47 -12.67 -1.03
C SER A 30 -27.95 -11.22 -1.25
N ASP A 31 -27.82 -10.37 -0.23
CA ASP A 31 -28.22 -8.96 -0.23
C ASP A 31 -27.05 -8.00 -0.52
N VAL A 32 -25.88 -8.53 -0.93
CA VAL A 32 -24.70 -7.76 -1.31
C VAL A 32 -24.23 -8.14 -2.70
N GLU A 33 -24.05 -7.16 -3.56
CA GLU A 33 -23.45 -7.29 -4.90
C GLU A 33 -22.02 -6.72 -4.85
N ILE A 34 -21.03 -7.47 -5.35
CA ILE A 34 -19.64 -7.05 -5.38
C ILE A 34 -19.14 -7.03 -6.81
N ASP A 35 -18.70 -5.86 -7.26
CA ASP A 35 -17.97 -5.70 -8.52
C ASP A 35 -16.47 -5.56 -8.26
N HIS A 36 -15.66 -6.08 -9.16
CA HIS A 36 -14.21 -6.00 -9.10
C HIS A 36 -13.64 -5.16 -10.25
N LEU A 37 -12.80 -4.20 -9.91
CA LEU A 37 -12.04 -3.38 -10.85
C LEU A 37 -10.55 -3.57 -10.62
N ALA A 38 -9.92 -4.44 -11.40
CA ALA A 38 -8.47 -4.51 -11.46
C ALA A 38 -7.95 -3.33 -12.30
N ILE A 39 -7.08 -2.51 -11.73
CA ILE A 39 -6.44 -1.42 -12.47
C ILE A 39 -5.47 -2.01 -13.48
N GLU A 40 -5.69 -1.77 -14.75
CA GLU A 40 -4.82 -2.22 -15.83
C GLU A 40 -4.11 -1.06 -16.49
N MET A 41 -2.79 -1.20 -16.68
CA MET A 41 -2.00 -0.20 -17.41
C MET A 41 -2.03 -0.50 -18.91
N GLU A 42 -2.04 0.53 -19.77
CA GLU A 42 -1.84 0.33 -21.21
C GLU A 42 -0.48 -0.32 -21.50
N SER A 43 0.56 0.08 -20.76
CA SER A 43 1.87 -0.57 -20.77
C SER A 43 2.08 -1.28 -19.43
N PRO A 44 1.87 -2.61 -19.34
CA PRO A 44 1.93 -3.35 -18.09
C PRO A 44 3.34 -3.33 -17.48
N PHE A 45 3.42 -3.26 -16.16
CA PHE A 45 4.68 -3.45 -15.46
C PHE A 45 5.01 -4.94 -15.36
N PRO A 46 6.28 -5.33 -15.61
CA PRO A 46 6.64 -6.74 -15.61
C PRO A 46 6.64 -7.33 -14.19
N PHE A 47 6.34 -8.63 -14.13
CA PHE A 47 6.64 -9.46 -12.98
C PHE A 47 7.04 -10.86 -13.47
N PRO A 48 8.26 -11.32 -13.20
CA PRO A 48 9.31 -10.68 -12.40
C PRO A 48 9.88 -9.42 -13.04
N TRP A 49 10.44 -8.52 -12.19
CA TRP A 49 11.10 -7.31 -12.62
C TRP A 49 12.54 -7.57 -13.10
N THR A 50 13.00 -6.82 -14.10
CA THR A 50 14.42 -6.60 -14.28
C THR A 50 14.90 -5.44 -13.37
N LYS A 51 16.19 -5.43 -13.04
CA LYS A 51 16.76 -4.31 -12.25
C LYS A 51 16.55 -2.96 -12.96
N LYS A 52 16.70 -2.93 -14.30
CA LYS A 52 16.53 -1.72 -15.12
C LYS A 52 15.10 -1.17 -14.97
N GLU A 53 14.11 -2.00 -15.14
CA GLU A 53 12.69 -1.61 -15.03
C GLU A 53 12.35 -1.20 -13.60
N PHE A 54 12.76 -2.02 -12.62
CA PHE A 54 12.49 -1.72 -11.21
C PHE A 54 13.03 -0.33 -10.81
N PHE A 55 14.31 -0.04 -11.04
CA PHE A 55 14.86 1.28 -10.71
C PHE A 55 14.35 2.37 -11.65
N GLY A 56 14.07 2.01 -12.91
CA GLY A 56 13.59 2.95 -13.92
C GLY A 56 12.29 3.65 -13.58
N VAL A 57 11.37 2.98 -12.86
CA VAL A 57 10.07 3.56 -12.49
C VAL A 57 10.11 4.40 -11.21
N PHE A 58 11.27 4.47 -10.51
CA PHE A 58 11.37 5.14 -9.21
C PHE A 58 10.97 6.62 -9.26
N PRO A 59 11.53 7.47 -10.16
CA PRO A 59 11.21 8.90 -10.13
C PRO A 59 9.74 9.19 -10.40
N GLU A 60 9.15 8.56 -11.41
CA GLU A 60 7.76 8.74 -11.79
C GLU A 60 6.82 8.26 -10.68
N THR A 61 7.13 7.10 -10.08
CA THR A 61 6.36 6.56 -8.97
C THR A 61 6.40 7.51 -7.77
N PHE A 62 7.60 7.94 -7.35
CA PHE A 62 7.73 8.77 -6.16
C PHE A 62 7.11 10.16 -6.35
N LEU A 63 7.30 10.77 -7.53
CA LEU A 63 6.73 12.06 -7.91
C LEU A 63 5.26 11.98 -8.29
N GLN A 64 4.67 10.78 -8.26
CA GLN A 64 3.26 10.52 -8.60
C GLN A 64 2.89 11.07 -9.99
N LYS A 65 3.75 10.82 -11.00
CA LYS A 65 3.49 11.15 -12.41
C LYS A 65 2.69 10.01 -13.03
N PRO A 66 1.40 10.23 -13.36
CA PRO A 66 0.54 9.15 -13.85
C PRO A 66 0.99 8.68 -15.24
N GLN A 67 0.62 7.45 -15.57
CA GLN A 67 0.75 6.84 -16.90
C GLN A 67 -0.63 6.37 -17.37
N PRO A 68 -0.84 6.18 -18.69
CA PRO A 68 -2.12 5.73 -19.22
C PRO A 68 -2.56 4.39 -18.63
N ILE A 69 -3.84 4.33 -18.24
CA ILE A 69 -4.53 3.10 -17.82
C ILE A 69 -5.51 2.69 -18.91
N LYS A 70 -5.84 1.40 -18.98
CA LYS A 70 -6.91 0.94 -19.86
C LYS A 70 -8.25 1.52 -19.44
N ALA A 71 -9.15 1.67 -20.40
CA ALA A 71 -10.51 2.17 -20.15
C ALA A 71 -11.24 1.28 -19.13
N ILE A 72 -11.94 1.93 -18.21
CA ILE A 72 -12.79 1.25 -17.23
C ILE A 72 -14.12 0.88 -17.89
N PRO A 73 -14.62 -0.34 -17.67
CA PRO A 73 -15.91 -0.77 -18.21
C PRO A 73 -17.06 0.18 -17.84
N LYS A 74 -17.91 0.50 -18.81
CA LYS A 74 -19.02 1.44 -18.61
C LYS A 74 -19.98 0.96 -17.52
N GLU A 75 -20.25 -0.33 -17.46
CA GLU A 75 -21.11 -0.96 -16.45
C GLU A 75 -20.62 -0.70 -15.02
N ILE A 76 -19.30 -0.57 -14.80
CA ILE A 76 -18.74 -0.19 -13.49
C ILE A 76 -18.91 1.32 -13.27
N LEU A 77 -18.66 2.14 -14.30
CA LEU A 77 -18.74 3.60 -14.19
C LEU A 77 -20.16 4.13 -13.99
N GLU A 78 -21.17 3.39 -14.43
CA GLU A 78 -22.58 3.81 -14.37
C GLU A 78 -23.31 3.34 -13.10
N LYS A 79 -22.72 2.36 -12.37
CA LYS A 79 -23.31 1.90 -11.11
C LYS A 79 -23.02 2.86 -9.96
N ASN A 80 -23.99 2.95 -9.05
CA ASN A 80 -23.82 3.65 -7.78
C ASN A 80 -23.46 2.65 -6.67
N TYR A 81 -22.31 2.83 -6.04
CA TYR A 81 -21.80 1.95 -4.98
C TYR A 81 -22.00 2.57 -3.60
N ASP A 82 -22.39 1.72 -2.62
CA ASP A 82 -22.53 2.11 -1.20
C ASP A 82 -21.15 2.20 -0.51
N LEU A 83 -20.23 1.32 -0.93
CA LEU A 83 -18.89 1.22 -0.34
C LEU A 83 -17.84 0.93 -1.41
N ILE A 84 -16.70 1.57 -1.29
CA ILE A 84 -15.50 1.24 -2.08
C ILE A 84 -14.47 0.56 -1.18
N ILE A 85 -13.97 -0.60 -1.59
CA ILE A 85 -12.79 -1.24 -0.98
C ILE A 85 -11.62 -1.01 -1.93
N PHE A 86 -10.67 -0.19 -1.49
CA PHE A 86 -9.54 0.25 -2.31
C PHE A 86 -8.25 -0.45 -1.90
N GLY A 87 -7.86 -1.48 -2.67
CA GLY A 87 -6.64 -2.25 -2.46
C GLY A 87 -5.44 -1.65 -3.20
N TYR A 88 -4.32 -1.42 -2.51
CA TYR A 88 -3.11 -0.91 -3.17
C TYR A 88 -1.81 -1.40 -2.55
N THR A 89 -0.76 -1.34 -3.34
CA THR A 89 0.61 -1.69 -2.96
C THR A 89 1.49 -0.46 -2.86
N ILE A 90 2.58 -0.58 -2.12
CA ILE A 90 3.53 0.51 -1.89
C ILE A 90 4.79 0.28 -2.74
N TRP A 91 5.11 1.23 -3.61
CA TRP A 91 6.35 1.29 -4.35
C TRP A 91 7.12 2.53 -3.92
N TYR A 92 8.38 2.38 -3.51
CA TYR A 92 9.24 3.52 -3.14
C TYR A 92 8.60 4.51 -2.15
N LEU A 93 7.96 4.01 -1.08
CA LEU A 93 7.33 4.82 -0.02
C LEU A 93 6.16 5.70 -0.50
N THR A 94 5.53 5.32 -1.59
CA THR A 94 4.36 6.01 -2.17
C THR A 94 3.38 4.97 -2.70
N PRO A 95 2.10 5.29 -2.95
CA PRO A 95 1.22 4.39 -3.69
C PRO A 95 1.87 3.98 -5.01
N SER A 96 1.68 2.72 -5.42
CA SER A 96 2.23 2.23 -6.68
C SER A 96 1.83 3.10 -7.86
N LEU A 97 2.62 3.09 -8.92
CA LEU A 97 2.34 3.93 -10.09
C LEU A 97 0.98 3.62 -10.73
N PRO A 98 0.52 2.35 -10.84
CA PRO A 98 -0.85 2.06 -11.28
C PRO A 98 -1.93 2.69 -10.39
N THR A 99 -1.76 2.62 -9.07
CA THR A 99 -2.66 3.27 -8.11
C THR A 99 -2.69 4.79 -8.32
N THR A 100 -1.52 5.40 -8.50
CA THR A 100 -1.40 6.85 -8.79
C THR A 100 -2.07 7.21 -10.11
N SER A 101 -1.89 6.38 -11.13
CA SER A 101 -2.45 6.60 -12.47
C SER A 101 -3.98 6.54 -12.45
N PHE A 102 -4.56 5.56 -11.77
CA PHE A 102 -6.00 5.49 -11.54
C PHE A 102 -6.51 6.74 -10.81
N LEU A 103 -5.90 7.11 -9.68
CA LEU A 103 -6.32 8.27 -8.89
C LEU A 103 -6.17 9.62 -9.62
N ALA A 104 -5.41 9.67 -10.70
CA ALA A 104 -5.28 10.86 -11.55
C ALA A 104 -6.27 10.85 -12.73
N SER A 105 -7.01 9.77 -12.94
CA SER A 105 -7.98 9.66 -14.05
C SER A 105 -9.30 10.35 -13.73
N PRO A 106 -10.04 10.82 -14.75
CA PRO A 106 -11.41 11.34 -14.59
C PRO A 106 -12.36 10.28 -14.00
N ASP A 107 -12.13 9.00 -14.30
CA ASP A 107 -12.95 7.89 -13.83
C ASP A 107 -12.83 7.70 -12.31
N ALA A 108 -11.65 7.96 -11.75
CA ALA A 108 -11.47 7.94 -10.29
C ALA A 108 -12.33 9.02 -9.61
N GLN A 109 -12.41 10.22 -10.20
CA GLN A 109 -13.30 11.27 -9.71
C GLN A 109 -14.76 10.79 -9.72
N LYS A 110 -15.21 10.14 -10.80
CA LYS A 110 -16.56 9.62 -10.92
C LYS A 110 -16.88 8.53 -9.89
N LEU A 111 -15.95 7.59 -9.69
CA LEU A 111 -16.15 6.44 -8.80
C LEU A 111 -15.98 6.76 -7.33
N LEU A 112 -15.13 7.73 -6.97
CA LEU A 112 -14.75 8.00 -5.58
C LEU A 112 -15.45 9.23 -4.98
N SER A 113 -16.04 10.13 -5.78
CA SER A 113 -16.64 11.34 -5.25
C SER A 113 -17.77 11.03 -4.26
N ASN A 114 -17.64 11.61 -3.05
CA ASN A 114 -18.60 11.48 -1.96
C ASN A 114 -18.83 10.04 -1.52
N LYS A 115 -17.87 9.11 -1.78
CA LYS A 115 -18.00 7.70 -1.42
C LYS A 115 -17.31 7.38 -0.09
N LYS A 116 -17.83 6.36 0.59
CA LYS A 116 -17.18 5.73 1.74
C LYS A 116 -16.12 4.77 1.24
N VAL A 117 -14.91 4.88 1.76
CA VAL A 117 -13.76 4.11 1.28
C VAL A 117 -13.10 3.35 2.45
N ILE A 118 -12.88 2.07 2.26
CA ILE A 118 -11.99 1.26 3.10
C ILE A 118 -10.73 0.99 2.31
N THR A 119 -9.57 1.29 2.86
CA THR A 119 -8.29 0.97 2.24
C THR A 119 -7.74 -0.36 2.72
N VAL A 120 -7.19 -1.16 1.80
CA VAL A 120 -6.48 -2.41 2.09
C VAL A 120 -5.07 -2.32 1.51
N ILE A 121 -4.07 -2.44 2.36
CA ILE A 121 -2.67 -2.29 1.98
C ILE A 121 -1.95 -3.63 2.13
N GLY A 122 -1.38 -4.13 1.03
CA GLY A 122 -0.39 -5.21 1.05
C GLY A 122 1.00 -4.63 0.83
N CYS A 123 1.90 -4.70 1.81
CA CYS A 123 3.20 -4.04 1.69
C CYS A 123 4.34 -4.78 2.41
N ARG A 124 5.58 -4.32 2.16
CA ARG A 124 6.73 -4.82 2.92
C ARG A 124 6.71 -4.32 4.36
N ASN A 125 6.78 -3.01 4.62
CA ASN A 125 6.79 -2.48 5.98
C ASN A 125 6.54 -0.96 6.11
N MET A 126 7.03 -0.12 5.21
CA MET A 126 6.90 1.34 5.28
C MET A 126 5.75 1.79 4.37
N TRP A 127 4.61 2.11 4.96
CA TRP A 127 3.37 2.44 4.27
C TRP A 127 2.77 3.78 4.68
N ILE A 128 3.25 4.34 5.79
CA ILE A 128 2.63 5.51 6.45
C ILE A 128 2.60 6.72 5.52
N MET A 129 3.74 7.08 4.93
CA MET A 129 3.79 8.26 4.05
C MET A 129 3.06 8.04 2.73
N ALA A 130 3.00 6.80 2.25
CA ALA A 130 2.17 6.44 1.10
C ALA A 130 0.68 6.60 1.42
N HIS A 131 0.25 6.15 2.60
CA HIS A 131 -1.13 6.28 3.04
C HIS A 131 -1.54 7.75 3.22
N GLU A 132 -0.66 8.59 3.77
CA GLU A 132 -0.90 10.04 3.86
C GLU A 132 -1.07 10.71 2.47
N LYS A 133 -0.35 10.22 1.45
CA LYS A 133 -0.54 10.69 0.08
C LYS A 133 -1.91 10.26 -0.48
N LEU A 134 -2.31 9.02 -0.21
CA LEU A 134 -3.63 8.52 -0.61
C LEU A 134 -4.76 9.26 0.09
N LYS A 135 -4.66 9.47 1.41
CA LYS A 135 -5.66 10.24 2.18
C LYS A 135 -5.91 11.62 1.58
N ARG A 136 -4.85 12.32 1.16
CA ARG A 136 -4.99 13.62 0.48
C ARG A 136 -5.78 13.51 -0.82
N ARG A 137 -5.48 12.48 -1.64
CA ARG A 137 -6.22 12.24 -2.89
C ARG A 137 -7.70 11.88 -2.63
N LEU A 138 -7.99 11.08 -1.62
CA LEU A 138 -9.37 10.79 -1.24
C LEU A 138 -10.11 12.07 -0.79
N LYS A 139 -9.43 12.95 -0.07
CA LYS A 139 -9.97 14.25 0.32
C LYS A 139 -10.27 15.15 -0.89
N ASP A 140 -9.41 15.15 -1.92
CA ASP A 140 -9.63 15.89 -3.16
C ASP A 140 -10.93 15.44 -3.87
N PHE A 141 -11.32 14.16 -3.72
CA PHE A 141 -12.58 13.61 -4.21
C PHE A 141 -13.77 13.81 -3.25
N ASN A 142 -13.56 14.44 -2.10
CA ASN A 142 -14.55 14.46 -1.01
C ASN A 142 -14.98 13.05 -0.57
N ALA A 143 -14.10 12.05 -0.74
CA ALA A 143 -14.32 10.68 -0.30
C ALA A 143 -14.01 10.54 1.19
N GLU A 144 -14.87 9.80 1.90
CA GLU A 144 -14.72 9.54 3.32
C GLU A 144 -13.93 8.25 3.55
N LEU A 145 -12.73 8.35 4.10
CA LEU A 145 -11.99 7.18 4.54
C LEU A 145 -12.56 6.65 5.86
N VAL A 146 -13.29 5.54 5.82
CA VAL A 146 -13.98 4.96 6.98
C VAL A 146 -13.25 3.77 7.61
N GLY A 147 -12.32 3.15 6.88
CA GLY A 147 -11.53 2.00 7.38
C GLY A 147 -10.17 1.88 6.71
N ASN A 148 -9.19 1.33 7.45
CA ASN A 148 -7.87 1.03 6.93
C ASN A 148 -7.37 -0.30 7.48
N ILE A 149 -6.98 -1.21 6.59
CA ILE A 149 -6.41 -2.53 6.89
C ILE A 149 -5.02 -2.60 6.26
N VAL A 150 -4.03 -2.98 7.04
CA VAL A 150 -2.63 -3.05 6.59
C VAL A 150 -2.04 -4.41 6.93
N LEU A 151 -1.76 -5.20 5.92
CA LEU A 151 -0.99 -6.42 6.05
C LEU A 151 0.44 -6.17 5.54
N ALA A 152 1.40 -6.39 6.42
CA ALA A 152 2.81 -6.13 6.12
C ALA A 152 3.67 -7.35 6.40
N ASP A 153 4.78 -7.45 5.68
CA ASP A 153 5.83 -8.41 6.00
C ASP A 153 6.38 -8.10 7.41
N ARG A 154 6.26 -9.06 8.31
CA ARG A 154 6.64 -8.91 9.73
C ARG A 154 8.08 -9.26 10.04
N HIS A 155 8.81 -9.78 9.06
CA HIS A 155 10.22 -10.16 9.25
C HIS A 155 11.12 -8.97 9.56
N ILE A 156 12.32 -9.27 10.06
CA ILE A 156 13.35 -8.25 10.29
C ILE A 156 13.67 -7.57 8.97
N ASN A 157 13.89 -6.26 9.02
CA ASN A 157 14.03 -5.44 7.80
C ASN A 157 15.06 -5.99 6.79
N HIS A 158 16.23 -6.43 7.25
CA HIS A 158 17.29 -6.96 6.39
C HIS A 158 16.89 -8.29 5.74
N ILE A 159 16.24 -9.20 6.50
CA ILE A 159 15.71 -10.46 5.99
C ILE A 159 14.63 -10.18 4.95
N SER A 160 13.69 -9.30 5.27
CA SER A 160 12.62 -8.90 4.38
C SER A 160 13.15 -8.30 3.07
N VAL A 161 14.21 -7.47 3.11
CA VAL A 161 14.83 -6.92 1.90
C VAL A 161 15.40 -8.04 1.01
N ILE A 162 16.12 -8.99 1.57
CA ILE A 162 16.70 -10.11 0.81
C ILE A 162 15.59 -10.93 0.15
N THR A 163 14.61 -11.35 0.93
CA THR A 163 13.55 -12.24 0.44
C THR A 163 12.65 -11.58 -0.59
N ILE A 164 12.24 -10.33 -0.35
CA ILE A 164 11.43 -9.54 -1.30
C ILE A 164 12.19 -9.29 -2.59
N THR A 165 13.48 -8.91 -2.51
CA THR A 165 14.30 -8.67 -3.70
C THR A 165 14.41 -9.93 -4.56
N LYS A 166 14.63 -11.10 -3.91
CA LYS A 166 14.64 -12.37 -4.63
C LYS A 166 13.31 -12.68 -5.29
N TRP A 167 12.21 -12.50 -4.58
CA TRP A 167 10.88 -12.72 -5.15
C TRP A 167 10.59 -11.81 -6.34
N MET A 168 10.86 -10.51 -6.18
CA MET A 168 10.62 -9.52 -7.23
C MET A 168 11.38 -9.81 -8.53
N PHE A 169 12.64 -10.26 -8.42
CA PHE A 169 13.48 -10.52 -9.60
C PHE A 169 13.40 -11.95 -10.12
N SER A 170 12.85 -12.92 -9.35
CA SER A 170 12.67 -14.30 -9.80
C SER A 170 11.23 -14.66 -10.14
N GLY A 171 10.25 -13.87 -9.67
CA GLY A 171 8.83 -14.19 -9.74
C GLY A 171 8.39 -15.34 -8.82
N LYS A 172 9.32 -16.00 -8.13
CA LYS A 172 9.07 -17.22 -7.35
C LYS A 172 9.00 -16.94 -5.85
N LYS A 173 7.86 -17.23 -5.21
CA LYS A 173 7.62 -17.07 -3.76
C LYS A 173 8.03 -18.35 -3.02
N TYR A 174 9.31 -18.48 -2.69
CA TYR A 174 9.86 -19.66 -1.98
C TYR A 174 10.80 -19.28 -0.84
N LYS A 175 11.16 -20.25 -0.01
CA LYS A 175 12.20 -20.08 1.03
C LYS A 175 13.57 -20.02 0.35
N TYR A 176 14.18 -18.84 0.30
CA TYR A 176 15.50 -18.68 -0.29
C TYR A 176 16.56 -19.42 0.54
N LEU A 177 17.40 -20.21 -0.11
CA LEU A 177 18.41 -21.10 0.51
C LEU A 177 17.84 -22.04 1.59
N ASN A 178 16.53 -22.29 1.62
CA ASN A 178 15.83 -23.06 2.66
C ASN A 178 16.01 -22.52 4.12
N ILE A 179 16.73 -21.41 4.28
CA ILE A 179 17.03 -20.77 5.57
C ILE A 179 16.13 -19.54 5.76
N PHE A 180 15.91 -18.76 4.69
CA PHE A 180 15.12 -17.54 4.77
C PHE A 180 13.62 -17.83 4.70
N PRO A 181 12.78 -17.04 5.38
CA PRO A 181 11.32 -17.19 5.28
C PRO A 181 10.81 -16.89 3.86
N LYS A 182 9.57 -17.30 3.57
CA LYS A 182 8.87 -16.87 2.37
C LYS A 182 8.68 -15.34 2.37
N PRO A 183 8.85 -14.66 1.23
CA PRO A 183 8.74 -13.21 1.13
C PRO A 183 7.30 -12.70 1.27
N GLY A 184 7.18 -11.43 1.67
CA GLY A 184 5.92 -10.71 1.70
C GLY A 184 5.07 -11.01 2.93
N VAL A 185 3.78 -10.74 2.83
CA VAL A 185 2.82 -11.04 3.89
C VAL A 185 2.76 -12.55 4.12
N SER A 186 2.76 -12.97 5.38
CA SER A 186 2.70 -14.40 5.71
C SER A 186 1.34 -15.01 5.28
N GLN A 187 1.36 -16.29 4.86
CA GLN A 187 0.12 -16.97 4.50
C GLN A 187 -0.88 -16.95 5.65
N LYS A 188 -0.40 -17.15 6.87
CA LYS A 188 -1.23 -17.05 8.07
C LYS A 188 -1.95 -15.71 8.19
N ASP A 189 -1.25 -14.57 7.96
CA ASP A 189 -1.89 -13.25 8.03
C ASP A 189 -2.89 -13.04 6.90
N ILE A 190 -2.63 -13.62 5.72
CA ILE A 190 -3.55 -13.58 4.57
C ILE A 190 -4.81 -14.38 4.91
N ASP A 191 -4.67 -15.62 5.35
CA ASP A 191 -5.81 -16.49 5.68
C ASP A 191 -6.64 -15.93 6.85
N GLU A 192 -5.97 -15.35 7.86
CA GLU A 192 -6.63 -14.71 8.99
C GLU A 192 -7.32 -13.39 8.63
N SER A 193 -7.04 -12.80 7.46
CA SER A 193 -7.66 -11.52 7.05
C SER A 193 -9.18 -11.62 6.84
N LYS A 194 -9.71 -12.82 6.63
CA LYS A 194 -11.16 -13.09 6.58
C LYS A 194 -11.92 -12.57 7.82
N LYS A 195 -11.24 -12.42 8.96
CA LYS A 195 -11.85 -11.88 10.19
C LYS A 195 -12.33 -10.43 10.07
N PHE A 196 -11.87 -9.70 9.07
CA PHE A 196 -12.29 -8.32 8.82
C PHE A 196 -13.62 -8.24 8.06
N GLY A 197 -13.93 -9.25 7.24
CA GLY A 197 -15.15 -9.29 6.42
C GLY A 197 -16.44 -9.13 7.21
N PRO A 198 -16.69 -9.91 8.25
CA PRO A 198 -17.92 -9.77 9.06
C PRO A 198 -18.08 -8.39 9.72
N ILE A 199 -16.96 -7.75 10.09
CA ILE A 199 -16.99 -6.39 10.65
C ILE A 199 -17.43 -5.39 9.57
N ILE A 200 -16.82 -5.47 8.38
CA ILE A 200 -17.17 -4.61 7.24
C ILE A 200 -18.64 -4.82 6.86
N LEU A 201 -19.08 -6.07 6.75
CA LEU A 201 -20.44 -6.43 6.39
C LEU A 201 -21.48 -5.83 7.35
N ASN A 202 -21.25 -5.96 8.65
CA ASN A 202 -22.16 -5.40 9.66
C ASN A 202 -22.32 -3.89 9.50
N HIS A 203 -21.22 -3.15 9.27
CA HIS A 203 -21.25 -1.71 9.05
C HIS A 203 -21.88 -1.31 7.70
N LEU A 204 -21.65 -2.11 6.66
CA LEU A 204 -22.28 -1.94 5.36
C LEU A 204 -23.81 -2.07 5.44
N LYS A 205 -24.31 -3.11 6.13
CA LYS A 205 -25.75 -3.33 6.32
C LYS A 205 -26.42 -2.22 7.12
N GLN A 206 -25.73 -1.70 8.13
CA GLN A 206 -26.24 -0.62 9.00
C GLN A 206 -26.05 0.78 8.39
N ASP A 207 -25.29 0.90 7.32
CA ASP A 207 -24.82 2.18 6.73
C ASP A 207 -24.20 3.15 7.77
N ASN A 208 -23.56 2.60 8.78
CA ASN A 208 -22.92 3.34 9.87
C ASN A 208 -21.50 2.86 10.09
N TYR A 209 -20.52 3.70 9.77
CA TYR A 209 -19.09 3.38 9.81
C TYR A 209 -18.33 4.02 10.98
N ASN A 210 -19.00 4.72 11.89
CA ASN A 210 -18.36 5.49 12.98
C ASN A 210 -17.46 4.63 13.89
N THR A 211 -17.79 3.36 14.08
CA THR A 211 -17.03 2.43 14.92
C THR A 211 -16.25 1.39 14.13
N LEU A 212 -16.27 1.45 12.79
CA LEU A 212 -15.59 0.47 11.93
C LEU A 212 -14.10 0.39 12.24
N GLN A 213 -13.36 1.51 12.12
CA GLN A 213 -11.92 1.49 12.36
C GLN A 213 -11.54 1.06 13.78
N PRO A 214 -12.18 1.52 14.86
CA PRO A 214 -11.98 0.96 16.20
C PRO A 214 -12.18 -0.56 16.30
N GLN A 215 -13.19 -1.13 15.64
CA GLN A 215 -13.43 -2.58 15.64
C GLN A 215 -12.37 -3.33 14.82
N LEU A 216 -11.96 -2.80 13.66
CA LEU A 216 -10.86 -3.34 12.87
C LEU A 216 -9.55 -3.34 13.67
N LEU A 217 -9.26 -2.27 14.43
CA LEU A 217 -8.06 -2.19 15.28
C LEU A 217 -8.06 -3.22 16.41
N LYS A 218 -9.22 -3.53 17.01
CA LYS A 218 -9.33 -4.63 17.99
C LYS A 218 -8.95 -5.99 17.41
N LYS A 219 -9.10 -6.17 16.09
CA LYS A 219 -8.68 -7.36 15.34
C LYS A 219 -7.30 -7.20 14.69
N GLU A 220 -6.52 -6.19 15.13
CA GLU A 220 -5.15 -5.93 14.68
C GLU A 220 -5.03 -5.59 13.17
N ALA A 221 -6.04 -4.92 12.61
CA ALA A 221 -6.02 -4.50 11.20
C ALA A 221 -4.84 -3.59 10.85
N VAL A 222 -4.31 -2.84 11.82
CA VAL A 222 -3.15 -1.97 11.64
C VAL A 222 -2.14 -2.20 12.77
N LYS A 223 -0.94 -2.67 12.40
CA LYS A 223 0.19 -2.83 13.33
C LYS A 223 1.31 -1.88 12.96
N ILE A 224 1.62 -0.94 13.85
CA ILE A 224 2.66 0.07 13.63
C ILE A 224 3.88 -0.20 14.49
N LYS A 225 5.04 -0.38 13.86
CA LYS A 225 6.35 -0.42 14.53
C LYS A 225 6.83 1.03 14.69
N PRO A 226 7.01 1.56 15.92
CA PRO A 226 7.33 2.98 16.14
C PRO A 226 8.57 3.48 15.42
N PHE A 227 9.61 2.65 15.34
CA PHE A 227 10.83 2.95 14.59
C PHE A 227 10.53 3.30 13.13
N LEU A 228 9.61 2.55 12.47
CA LEU A 228 9.30 2.74 11.07
C LEU A 228 8.57 4.06 10.77
N ILE A 229 7.85 4.64 11.74
CA ILE A 229 7.23 5.97 11.56
C ILE A 229 8.30 7.02 11.25
N THR A 230 9.33 7.08 12.10
CA THR A 230 10.41 8.06 11.94
C THR A 230 11.24 7.78 10.69
N THR A 231 11.50 6.50 10.42
CA THR A 231 12.30 6.06 9.27
C THR A 231 11.58 6.39 7.97
N ASP A 232 10.27 6.09 7.85
CA ASP A 232 9.46 6.38 6.67
C ASP A 232 9.43 7.90 6.39
N LYS A 233 9.17 8.73 7.40
CA LYS A 233 9.19 10.19 7.27
C LYS A 233 10.54 10.73 6.76
N LYS A 234 11.66 10.24 7.31
CA LYS A 234 13.01 10.67 6.90
C LYS A 234 13.35 10.17 5.50
N ALA A 235 13.11 8.89 5.23
CA ALA A 235 13.38 8.27 3.94
C ALA A 235 12.55 8.94 2.82
N ASN A 236 11.28 9.27 3.08
CA ASN A 236 10.43 9.94 2.12
C ASN A 236 11.00 11.31 1.70
N ARG A 237 11.56 12.09 2.63
CA ARG A 237 12.23 13.38 2.31
C ARG A 237 13.47 13.19 1.43
N ILE A 238 14.26 12.16 1.69
CA ILE A 238 15.47 11.88 0.91
C ILE A 238 15.09 11.34 -0.47
N PHE A 239 14.11 10.46 -0.55
CA PHE A 239 13.59 9.94 -1.82
C PHE A 239 13.00 11.05 -2.69
N SER A 240 12.37 12.07 -2.10
CA SER A 240 11.91 13.26 -2.81
C SER A 240 13.06 13.96 -3.54
N LYS A 241 14.18 14.18 -2.85
CA LYS A 241 15.37 14.81 -3.46
C LYS A 241 15.93 13.97 -4.61
N TRP A 242 16.08 12.65 -4.40
CA TRP A 242 16.55 11.74 -5.44
C TRP A 242 15.60 11.69 -6.64
N ALA A 243 14.29 11.57 -6.40
CA ALA A 243 13.30 11.50 -7.47
C ALA A 243 13.26 12.79 -8.30
N THR A 244 13.34 13.95 -7.64
CA THR A 244 13.42 15.25 -8.32
C THR A 244 14.70 15.35 -9.15
N LEU A 245 15.87 15.03 -8.56
CA LEU A 245 17.15 15.07 -9.27
C LEU A 245 17.17 14.17 -10.51
N ILE A 246 16.69 12.93 -10.37
CA ILE A 246 16.68 11.96 -11.47
C ILE A 246 15.62 12.34 -12.52
N GLY A 247 14.44 12.76 -12.05
CA GLY A 247 13.31 13.11 -12.92
C GLY A 247 13.54 14.39 -13.75
N SER A 248 14.38 15.31 -13.28
CA SER A 248 14.76 16.54 -14.02
C SER A 248 15.98 16.35 -14.93
N ASN A 249 16.72 15.25 -14.79
CA ASN A 249 18.02 15.07 -15.49
C ASN A 249 17.97 13.89 -16.47
N THR A 250 17.44 14.13 -17.67
CA THR A 250 17.28 13.10 -18.70
C THR A 250 18.63 12.56 -19.22
N LYS A 251 19.62 13.43 -19.39
CA LYS A 251 20.95 13.07 -19.96
C LYS A 251 21.70 12.07 -19.06
N ASN A 252 21.69 12.29 -17.75
CA ASN A 252 22.43 11.46 -16.79
C ASN A 252 21.53 10.48 -16.02
N ARG A 253 20.28 10.29 -16.47
CA ARG A 253 19.27 9.48 -15.76
C ARG A 253 19.79 8.09 -15.39
N THR A 254 20.38 7.37 -16.32
CA THR A 254 20.90 6.01 -16.09
C THR A 254 22.02 5.98 -15.04
N PHE A 255 22.93 6.95 -15.07
CA PHE A 255 23.99 7.08 -14.06
C PHE A 255 23.41 7.39 -12.67
N LEU A 256 22.48 8.34 -12.60
CA LEU A 256 21.84 8.73 -11.34
C LEU A 256 21.00 7.58 -10.75
N LEU A 257 20.34 6.77 -11.57
CA LEU A 257 19.63 5.56 -11.11
C LEU A 257 20.59 4.50 -10.53
N LYS A 258 21.77 4.32 -11.15
CA LYS A 258 22.83 3.46 -10.58
C LYS A 258 23.31 4.00 -9.24
N LEU A 259 23.53 5.29 -9.13
CA LEU A 259 23.97 5.94 -7.89
C LEU A 259 22.90 5.82 -6.80
N PHE A 260 21.63 5.99 -7.15
CA PHE A 260 20.50 5.77 -6.25
C PHE A 260 20.43 4.30 -5.73
N ASN A 261 20.71 3.31 -6.59
CA ASN A 261 20.78 1.92 -6.17
C ASN A 261 21.89 1.69 -5.12
N TYR A 262 23.10 2.22 -5.34
CA TYR A 262 24.18 2.13 -4.35
C TYR A 262 23.81 2.86 -3.05
N TYR A 263 23.18 4.03 -3.18
CA TYR A 263 22.67 4.75 -2.02
C TYR A 263 21.67 3.90 -1.23
N LEU A 264 20.71 3.21 -1.88
CA LEU A 264 19.74 2.33 -1.21
C LEU A 264 20.43 1.19 -0.46
N ILE A 265 21.40 0.54 -1.07
CA ILE A 265 22.17 -0.53 -0.41
C ILE A 265 22.84 0.04 0.83
N PHE A 266 23.57 1.13 0.71
CA PHE A 266 24.22 1.79 1.84
C PHE A 266 23.22 2.23 2.93
N ALA A 267 22.10 2.82 2.54
CA ALA A 267 21.07 3.27 3.47
C ALA A 267 20.43 2.11 4.25
N ILE A 268 20.19 0.99 3.61
CA ILE A 268 19.59 -0.18 4.25
C ILE A 268 20.58 -0.88 5.17
N TRP A 269 21.83 -1.08 4.74
CA TRP A 269 22.79 -1.91 5.45
C TRP A 269 23.63 -1.15 6.48
N VAL A 270 23.84 0.15 6.29
CA VAL A 270 24.68 0.97 7.17
C VAL A 270 23.84 2.02 7.93
N ILE A 271 23.09 2.85 7.22
CA ILE A 271 22.35 3.97 7.86
C ILE A 271 21.22 3.43 8.74
N SER A 272 20.45 2.45 8.27
CA SER A 272 19.27 1.95 9.00
C SER A 272 19.62 1.37 10.37
N PRO A 273 20.65 0.52 10.56
CA PRO A 273 21.08 0.08 11.88
C PRO A 273 21.50 1.23 12.80
N VAL A 274 22.27 2.20 12.32
CA VAL A 274 22.69 3.37 13.10
C VAL A 274 21.45 4.17 13.56
N VAL A 275 20.51 4.44 12.64
CA VAL A 275 19.27 5.15 12.99
C VAL A 275 18.43 4.35 13.99
N PHE A 276 18.46 3.02 13.93
CA PHE A 276 17.77 2.17 14.90
C PHE A 276 18.38 2.28 16.30
N ILE A 277 19.71 2.25 16.40
CA ILE A 277 20.41 2.43 17.69
C ILE A 277 20.08 3.80 18.29
N LEU A 278 20.16 4.87 17.48
CA LEU A 278 19.78 6.22 17.90
C LEU A 278 18.31 6.32 18.32
N PHE A 279 17.41 5.61 17.63
CA PHE A 279 16.01 5.54 18.02
C PHE A 279 15.85 4.88 19.39
N LEU A 280 16.54 3.77 19.66
CA LEU A 280 16.50 3.11 20.98
C LEU A 280 17.04 4.03 22.08
N ALA A 281 18.17 4.68 21.85
CA ALA A 281 18.78 5.61 22.82
C ALA A 281 17.86 6.80 23.16
N THR A 282 17.04 7.23 22.21
CA THR A 282 16.12 8.38 22.39
C THR A 282 14.66 7.97 22.62
N TYR A 283 14.37 6.68 22.76
CA TYR A 283 12.99 6.17 22.80
C TYR A 283 12.19 6.75 23.96
N LEU A 284 12.74 6.71 25.16
CA LEU A 284 12.04 7.21 26.36
C LEU A 284 11.74 8.71 26.28
N LEU A 285 12.68 9.51 25.77
CA LEU A 285 12.49 10.95 25.58
C LEU A 285 11.38 11.28 24.57
N ARG A 286 11.07 10.34 23.68
CA ARG A 286 10.11 10.52 22.57
C ARG A 286 8.81 9.76 22.77
N ILE A 287 8.60 9.10 23.90
CA ILE A 287 7.49 8.15 24.10
C ILE A 287 6.12 8.80 23.89
N ASN A 288 5.91 10.01 24.35
CA ASN A 288 4.64 10.73 24.19
C ASN A 288 4.36 11.04 22.71
N LYS A 289 5.38 11.46 21.96
CA LYS A 289 5.28 11.68 20.52
C LYS A 289 4.98 10.37 19.79
N ILE A 290 5.66 9.29 20.16
CA ILE A 290 5.46 7.96 19.58
C ILE A 290 4.01 7.49 19.82
N LYS A 291 3.47 7.63 21.01
CA LYS A 291 2.07 7.29 21.33
C LYS A 291 1.09 8.11 20.48
N LYS A 292 1.31 9.43 20.36
CA LYS A 292 0.49 10.32 19.53
C LYS A 292 0.55 9.92 18.05
N ASP A 293 1.75 9.71 17.52
CA ASP A 293 1.97 9.26 16.12
C ASP A 293 1.30 7.91 15.86
N LYS A 294 1.44 6.93 16.78
CA LYS A 294 0.75 5.62 16.65
C LYS A 294 -0.77 5.79 16.59
N LYS A 295 -1.34 6.58 17.51
CA LYS A 295 -2.79 6.82 17.52
C LYS A 295 -3.26 7.44 16.20
N TYR A 296 -2.56 8.47 15.72
CA TYR A 296 -2.89 9.15 14.46
C TYR A 296 -2.82 8.19 13.25
N TYR A 297 -1.70 7.48 13.06
CA TYR A 297 -1.54 6.61 11.89
C TYR A 297 -2.34 5.30 11.97
N SER A 298 -2.91 4.96 13.10
CA SER A 298 -3.88 3.86 13.22
C SER A 298 -5.31 4.29 12.91
N SER A 299 -5.58 5.59 12.89
CA SER A 299 -6.90 6.15 12.60
C SER A 299 -7.10 6.40 11.11
N VAL A 300 -8.32 6.73 10.74
CA VAL A 300 -8.72 7.12 9.38
C VAL A 300 -8.83 8.64 9.20
N SER A 301 -8.59 9.41 10.27
CA SER A 301 -8.59 10.88 10.26
C SER A 301 -7.31 11.47 9.66
#